data_b9961e18c25d34a4e1f8ccbff02ace61
#
_entry.id   b9961e18c25d34a4e1f8ccbff02ace61
#
_cell.length_a   1.000
_cell.length_b   1.000
_cell.length_c   1.000
_cell.angle_alpha   90.00
_cell.angle_beta   90.00
_cell.angle_gamma   90.00
#
_symmetry.space_group_name_H-M   'P 1'
#
loop_
_entity.id
_entity.type
_entity.pdbx_description
1 polymer ?
#
loop_
_entity_poly.entity_id
_entity_poly.type
_entity_poly.pdbx_seq_one_letter_code
_entity_poly.pdbx_strand_id
1 'polypeptide(L)'
;MLGRQWGRQVYLAAATYAGDVRPFEEAMPGMTDLQVAGLGWLLSQNWFQTQITGRHGERIAVLHSEMLDQNRREAVSCSAKHLNLAIDRDIETIISGSVFEQDAKTGSDYAEKKAVDDRRSNSAVVEEEIAEVDWWISELAKASGLTVPVQQSLRYEG
;
A
#
# COMPACT_ATOMS: atom_id res chain seq x y z
N MET A 1 17.98 7.37 4.35
CA MET A 1 18.09 8.16 3.10
C MET A 1 17.03 7.82 2.04
N LEU A 2 16.75 6.55 1.77
CA LEU A 2 15.77 6.14 0.74
C LEU A 2 14.34 6.58 1.07
N GLY A 3 13.91 6.53 2.33
CA GLY A 3 12.55 6.91 2.74
C GLY A 3 12.25 8.38 2.49
N ARG A 4 13.18 9.28 2.84
CA ARG A 4 13.01 10.73 2.61
C ARG A 4 12.96 11.09 1.14
N GLN A 5 13.81 10.47 0.31
CA GLN A 5 13.81 10.70 -1.13
C GLN A 5 12.50 10.19 -1.77
N TRP A 6 12.05 9.02 -1.39
CA TRP A 6 10.78 8.48 -1.85
C TRP A 6 9.59 9.33 -1.39
N GLY A 7 9.54 9.69 -0.11
CA GLY A 7 8.49 10.54 0.45
C GLY A 7 8.39 11.88 -0.28
N ARG A 8 9.52 12.53 -0.57
CA ARG A 8 9.54 13.78 -1.34
C ARG A 8 9.02 13.62 -2.76
N GLN A 9 9.36 12.54 -3.44
CA GLN A 9 8.87 12.28 -4.81
C GLN A 9 7.36 12.06 -4.82
N VAL A 10 6.84 11.28 -3.89
CA VAL A 10 5.38 11.05 -3.76
C VAL A 10 4.66 12.34 -3.36
N TYR A 11 5.23 13.11 -2.45
CA TYR A 11 4.71 14.41 -2.05
C TYR A 11 4.60 15.36 -3.23
N LEU A 12 5.65 15.50 -4.06
CA LEU A 12 5.63 16.37 -5.23
C LEU A 12 4.59 15.91 -6.27
N ALA A 13 4.43 14.61 -6.45
CA ALA A 13 3.39 14.07 -7.32
C ALA A 13 1.98 14.34 -6.74
N ALA A 14 1.78 14.13 -5.45
CA ALA A 14 0.50 14.39 -4.79
C ALA A 14 0.18 15.89 -4.72
N ALA A 15 1.16 16.76 -4.58
CA ALA A 15 0.99 18.22 -4.60
C ALA A 15 0.33 18.72 -5.88
N THR A 16 0.57 18.04 -7.00
CA THR A 16 -0.02 18.37 -8.29
C THR A 16 -1.52 18.08 -8.33
N TYR A 17 -2.03 17.18 -7.49
CA TYR A 17 -3.39 16.67 -7.53
C TYR A 17 -4.20 16.87 -6.25
N ALA A 18 -3.55 17.03 -5.10
CA ALA A 18 -4.20 16.99 -3.77
C ALA A 18 -4.59 18.36 -3.20
N GLY A 19 -4.29 19.46 -3.88
CA GLY A 19 -4.59 20.81 -3.41
C GLY A 19 -3.45 21.46 -2.62
N ASP A 20 -3.78 22.27 -1.60
CA ASP A 20 -2.79 23.04 -0.84
C ASP A 20 -1.98 22.14 0.12
N VAL A 21 -0.77 21.85 -0.24
CA VAL A 21 0.18 21.02 0.53
C VAL A 21 1.29 21.84 1.22
N ARG A 22 1.22 23.17 1.13
CA ARG A 22 2.22 24.09 1.71
C ARG A 22 2.48 23.86 3.21
N PRO A 23 1.47 23.54 4.04
CA PRO A 23 1.72 23.28 5.46
C PRO A 23 2.68 22.11 5.72
N PHE A 24 2.65 21.10 4.84
CA PHE A 24 3.53 19.94 4.93
C PHE A 24 4.94 20.25 4.41
N GLU A 25 5.04 21.08 3.39
CA GLU A 25 6.29 21.49 2.77
C GLU A 25 7.21 22.20 3.76
N GLU A 26 6.66 23.12 4.55
CA GLU A 26 7.39 23.84 5.59
C GLU A 26 7.84 22.93 6.74
N ALA A 27 7.06 21.92 7.10
CA ALA A 27 7.37 20.99 8.18
C ALA A 27 8.38 19.90 7.78
N MET A 28 8.46 19.54 6.50
CA MET A 28 9.30 18.44 6.01
C MET A 28 10.78 18.48 6.43
N PRO A 29 11.46 19.63 6.52
CA PRO A 29 12.87 19.65 6.95
C PRO A 29 13.10 19.11 8.36
N GLY A 30 12.09 19.23 9.24
CA GLY A 30 12.16 18.74 10.64
C GLY A 30 11.70 17.29 10.82
N MET A 31 11.18 16.66 9.78
CA MET A 31 10.63 15.30 9.88
C MET A 31 11.73 14.21 9.81
N THR A 32 11.52 13.13 10.53
CA THR A 32 12.30 11.90 10.38
C THR A 32 12.05 11.26 9.00
N ASP A 33 12.91 10.33 8.59
CA ASP A 33 12.71 9.63 7.31
C ASP A 33 11.43 8.80 7.29
N LEU A 34 11.02 8.24 8.43
CA LEU A 34 9.75 7.51 8.55
C LEU A 34 8.54 8.45 8.52
N GLN A 35 8.60 9.61 9.16
CA GLN A 35 7.55 10.61 9.07
C GLN A 35 7.37 11.11 7.63
N VAL A 36 8.45 11.35 6.89
CA VAL A 36 8.38 11.73 5.47
C VAL A 36 7.79 10.61 4.62
N ALA A 37 8.16 9.35 4.89
CA ALA A 37 7.58 8.20 4.19
C ALA A 37 6.08 8.05 4.49
N GLY A 38 5.70 8.20 5.76
CA GLY A 38 4.31 8.16 6.19
C GLY A 38 3.46 9.28 5.62
N LEU A 39 3.97 10.50 5.57
CA LEU A 39 3.31 11.62 4.90
C LEU A 39 3.10 11.32 3.41
N GLY A 40 4.12 10.80 2.73
CA GLY A 40 4.02 10.39 1.33
C GLY A 40 2.95 9.32 1.11
N TRP A 41 2.87 8.35 2.02
CA TRP A 41 1.83 7.33 2.00
C TRP A 41 0.42 7.94 2.19
N LEU A 42 0.23 8.81 3.19
CA LEU A 42 -1.05 9.49 3.46
C LEU A 42 -1.54 10.27 2.23
N LEU A 43 -0.66 11.07 1.64
CA LEU A 43 -0.99 11.87 0.45
C LEU A 43 -1.33 10.99 -0.75
N SER A 44 -0.59 9.89 -0.93
CA SER A 44 -0.88 8.91 -1.99
C SER A 44 -2.25 8.25 -1.80
N GLN A 45 -2.58 7.86 -0.57
CA GLN A 45 -3.87 7.26 -0.25
C GLN A 45 -5.02 8.25 -0.48
N ASN A 46 -4.86 9.49 -0.02
CA ASN A 46 -5.86 10.53 -0.25
C ASN A 46 -6.05 10.83 -1.75
N TRP A 47 -4.97 10.92 -2.50
CA TRP A 47 -5.04 11.09 -3.95
C TRP A 47 -5.74 9.91 -4.62
N PHE A 48 -5.37 8.68 -4.26
CA PHE A 48 -6.01 7.48 -4.79
C PHE A 48 -7.51 7.49 -4.49
N GLN A 49 -7.89 7.81 -3.25
CA GLN A 49 -9.30 7.88 -2.85
C GLN A 49 -10.07 8.95 -3.63
N THR A 50 -9.53 10.14 -3.78
CA THR A 50 -10.25 11.26 -4.39
C THR A 50 -10.25 11.22 -5.92
N GLN A 51 -9.13 10.85 -6.53
CA GLN A 51 -9.00 10.92 -7.99
C GLN A 51 -9.33 9.60 -8.67
N ILE A 52 -9.10 8.49 -8.03
CA ILE A 52 -9.28 7.16 -8.63
C ILE A 52 -10.58 6.52 -8.15
N THR A 53 -10.68 6.14 -6.87
CA THR A 53 -11.88 5.46 -6.36
C THR A 53 -13.09 6.36 -6.35
N GLY A 54 -12.96 7.63 -6.02
CA GLY A 54 -14.07 8.60 -6.04
C GLY A 54 -14.68 8.80 -7.42
N ARG A 55 -13.90 8.63 -8.50
CA ARG A 55 -14.38 8.79 -9.89
C ARG A 55 -14.76 7.49 -10.57
N HIS A 56 -14.17 6.38 -10.16
CA HIS A 56 -14.26 5.10 -10.85
C HIS A 56 -14.61 3.93 -9.92
N GLY A 57 -15.21 4.22 -8.75
CA GLY A 57 -15.38 3.27 -7.67
C GLY A 57 -15.95 1.91 -8.04
N GLU A 58 -16.95 1.86 -8.93
CA GLU A 58 -17.55 0.61 -9.40
C GLU A 58 -16.61 -0.26 -10.25
N ARG A 59 -15.56 0.35 -10.82
CA ARG A 59 -14.59 -0.33 -11.70
C ARG A 59 -13.30 -0.71 -10.98
N ILE A 60 -13.17 -0.30 -9.71
CA ILE A 60 -11.94 -0.44 -8.95
C ILE A 60 -12.24 -1.27 -7.72
N ALA A 61 -11.45 -2.30 -7.52
CA ALA A 61 -11.42 -3.06 -6.29
C ALA A 61 -10.02 -3.05 -5.70
N VAL A 62 -9.93 -3.14 -4.39
CA VAL A 62 -8.68 -3.21 -3.66
C VAL A 62 -8.46 -4.66 -3.24
N LEU A 63 -7.29 -5.18 -3.55
CA LEU A 63 -6.83 -6.48 -3.07
C LEU A 63 -5.68 -6.23 -2.08
N HIS A 64 -5.88 -6.65 -0.83
CA HIS A 64 -4.82 -6.55 0.17
C HIS A 64 -3.76 -7.61 -0.07
N SER A 65 -2.48 -7.24 0.04
CA SER A 65 -1.35 -8.15 -0.18
C SER A 65 -1.38 -9.38 0.73
N GLU A 66 -1.86 -9.22 1.96
CA GLU A 66 -2.03 -10.34 2.90
C GLU A 66 -2.96 -11.43 2.37
N MET A 67 -3.96 -11.06 1.57
CA MET A 67 -4.85 -12.04 0.94
C MET A 67 -4.13 -12.90 -0.09
N LEU A 68 -3.16 -12.34 -0.81
CA LEU A 68 -2.29 -13.09 -1.70
C LEU A 68 -1.35 -14.05 -0.94
N ASP A 69 -0.90 -13.64 0.24
CA ASP A 69 -0.02 -14.47 1.07
C ASP A 69 -0.78 -15.60 1.77
N GLN A 70 -1.96 -15.30 2.32
CA GLN A 70 -2.72 -16.22 3.17
C GLN A 70 -3.74 -17.08 2.41
N ASN A 71 -4.34 -16.54 1.34
CA ASN A 71 -5.40 -17.21 0.58
C ASN A 71 -5.34 -16.88 -0.92
N ARG A 72 -4.30 -17.35 -1.58
CA ARG A 72 -4.07 -17.12 -3.03
C ARG A 72 -5.23 -17.53 -3.90
N ARG A 73 -5.89 -18.67 -3.59
CA ARG A 73 -7.04 -19.14 -4.34
C ARG A 73 -8.17 -18.13 -4.36
N GLU A 74 -8.53 -17.62 -3.19
CA GLU A 74 -9.57 -16.60 -3.06
C GLU A 74 -9.16 -15.30 -3.74
N ALA A 75 -7.93 -14.84 -3.54
CA ALA A 75 -7.40 -13.65 -4.16
C ALA A 75 -7.49 -13.66 -5.69
N VAL A 76 -7.05 -14.78 -6.31
CA VAL A 76 -7.11 -14.96 -7.76
C VAL A 76 -8.55 -15.06 -8.26
N SER A 77 -9.40 -15.81 -7.55
CA SER A 77 -10.81 -15.99 -7.92
C SER A 77 -11.59 -14.67 -7.87
N CYS A 78 -11.42 -13.89 -6.77
CA CYS A 78 -12.07 -12.60 -6.62
C CYS A 78 -11.61 -11.60 -7.68
N SER A 79 -10.31 -11.57 -7.97
CA SER A 79 -9.74 -10.71 -8.99
C SER A 79 -10.29 -11.04 -10.38
N ALA A 80 -10.33 -12.31 -10.74
CA ALA A 80 -10.87 -12.74 -12.02
C ALA A 80 -12.37 -12.40 -12.13
N LYS A 81 -13.16 -12.66 -11.08
CA LYS A 81 -14.58 -12.28 -11.04
C LYS A 81 -14.78 -10.78 -11.23
N HIS A 82 -14.02 -9.96 -10.51
CA HIS A 82 -14.11 -8.49 -10.61
C HIS A 82 -13.77 -7.99 -12.02
N LEU A 83 -12.75 -8.59 -12.64
CA LEU A 83 -12.31 -8.24 -14.00
C LEU A 83 -13.15 -8.93 -15.10
N ASN A 84 -14.15 -9.72 -14.72
CA ASN A 84 -14.96 -10.54 -15.64
C ASN A 84 -14.11 -11.43 -16.55
N LEU A 85 -13.07 -12.04 -15.98
CA LEU A 85 -12.16 -12.95 -16.68
C LEU A 85 -12.57 -14.40 -16.41
N ALA A 86 -12.64 -15.19 -17.47
CA ALA A 86 -12.75 -16.63 -17.33
C ALA A 86 -11.38 -17.21 -16.92
N ILE A 87 -11.37 -18.08 -15.93
CA ILE A 87 -10.19 -18.87 -15.57
C ILE A 87 -10.27 -20.19 -16.35
N ASP A 88 -9.58 -20.26 -17.49
CA ASP A 88 -9.57 -21.43 -18.37
C ASP A 88 -8.74 -22.59 -17.84
N ARG A 89 -7.90 -22.35 -16.84
CA ARG A 89 -7.01 -23.34 -16.24
C ARG A 89 -7.47 -23.67 -14.84
N ASP A 90 -7.09 -24.86 -14.39
CA ASP A 90 -7.22 -25.19 -12.99
C ASP A 90 -6.50 -24.14 -12.14
N ILE A 91 -7.23 -23.51 -11.24
CA ILE A 91 -6.72 -22.45 -10.38
C ILE A 91 -5.51 -22.92 -9.55
N GLU A 92 -5.46 -24.22 -9.19
CA GLU A 92 -4.32 -24.80 -8.47
C GLU A 92 -3.04 -24.73 -9.30
N THR A 93 -3.15 -24.95 -10.61
CA THR A 93 -2.00 -24.82 -11.52
C THR A 93 -1.50 -23.38 -11.59
N ILE A 94 -2.40 -22.40 -11.49
CA ILE A 94 -2.04 -20.98 -11.51
C ILE A 94 -1.33 -20.60 -10.20
N ILE A 95 -1.90 -20.96 -9.04
CA ILE A 95 -1.38 -20.55 -7.74
C ILE A 95 -0.14 -21.32 -7.30
N SER A 96 0.09 -22.53 -7.83
CA SER A 96 1.32 -23.31 -7.61
C SER A 96 2.45 -22.94 -8.57
N GLY A 97 2.19 -22.05 -9.52
CA GLY A 97 3.20 -21.64 -10.48
C GLY A 97 4.26 -20.73 -9.86
N SER A 98 5.44 -20.69 -10.50
CA SER A 98 6.61 -19.91 -10.06
C SER A 98 6.35 -18.39 -9.91
N VAL A 99 5.27 -17.89 -10.48
CA VAL A 99 4.87 -16.47 -10.38
C VAL A 99 4.69 -16.03 -8.94
N PHE A 100 4.23 -16.92 -8.05
CA PHE A 100 4.04 -16.61 -6.62
C PHE A 100 5.24 -16.99 -5.74
N GLU A 101 6.26 -17.61 -6.32
CA GLU A 101 7.46 -18.06 -5.61
C GLU A 101 8.63 -17.09 -5.82
N GLN A 102 8.54 -16.23 -6.82
CA GLN A 102 9.61 -15.32 -7.20
C GLN A 102 9.23 -13.86 -6.93
N ASP A 103 10.20 -13.10 -6.41
CA ASP A 103 10.09 -11.65 -6.34
C ASP A 103 10.06 -11.05 -7.76
N ALA A 104 9.02 -10.31 -8.07
CA ALA A 104 8.78 -9.78 -9.41
C ALA A 104 9.87 -8.80 -9.91
N LYS A 105 10.66 -8.22 -9.00
CA LYS A 105 11.71 -7.26 -9.35
C LYS A 105 13.08 -7.92 -9.53
N THR A 106 13.36 -8.94 -8.73
CA THR A 106 14.71 -9.53 -8.65
C THR A 106 14.76 -10.96 -9.19
N GLY A 107 13.61 -11.64 -9.31
CA GLY A 107 13.53 -13.06 -9.64
C GLY A 107 14.05 -13.99 -8.53
N SER A 108 14.40 -13.44 -7.36
CA SER A 108 14.83 -14.23 -6.20
C SER A 108 13.64 -14.90 -5.51
N ASP A 109 13.93 -15.88 -4.66
CA ASP A 109 12.91 -16.54 -3.84
C ASP A 109 12.17 -15.51 -2.97
N TYR A 110 10.84 -15.47 -3.13
CA TYR A 110 9.99 -14.50 -2.43
C TYR A 110 9.93 -14.76 -0.93
N ALA A 111 9.88 -16.03 -0.51
CA ALA A 111 9.78 -16.39 0.89
C ALA A 111 11.07 -16.04 1.64
N GLU A 112 12.24 -16.28 1.02
CA GLU A 112 13.53 -15.90 1.59
C GLU A 112 13.64 -14.37 1.74
N LYS A 113 13.28 -13.63 0.71
CA LYS A 113 13.28 -12.17 0.75
C LYS A 113 12.33 -11.63 1.82
N LYS A 114 11.09 -12.14 1.86
CA LYS A 114 10.11 -11.76 2.89
C LYS A 114 10.64 -12.02 4.29
N ALA A 115 11.24 -13.19 4.54
CA ALA A 115 11.83 -13.52 5.84
C ALA A 115 12.99 -12.58 6.25
N VAL A 116 13.74 -12.05 5.28
CA VAL A 116 14.77 -11.03 5.55
C VAL A 116 14.15 -9.69 5.88
N ASP A 117 13.14 -9.27 5.15
CA ASP A 117 12.46 -7.99 5.35
C ASP A 117 11.68 -8.00 6.68
N ASP A 118 10.99 -9.09 7.00
CA ASP A 118 10.29 -9.29 8.29
C ASP A 118 11.28 -9.22 9.47
N ARG A 119 12.45 -9.83 9.37
CA ARG A 119 13.48 -9.74 10.42
C ARG A 119 14.02 -8.32 10.61
N ARG A 120 14.08 -7.52 9.56
CA ARG A 120 14.51 -6.12 9.64
C ARG A 120 13.46 -5.20 10.23
N SER A 121 12.20 -5.47 9.95
CA SER A 121 11.07 -4.68 10.45
C SER A 121 10.62 -5.05 11.87
N ASN A 122 10.87 -6.28 12.31
CA ASN A 122 10.43 -6.80 13.62
C ASN A 122 11.42 -6.51 14.77
N SER A 123 12.22 -5.44 14.70
CA SER A 123 12.96 -5.00 15.87
C SER A 123 12.04 -4.13 16.75
N ALA A 124 12.08 -4.31 18.07
CA ALA A 124 11.24 -3.55 19.00
C ALA A 124 11.36 -2.02 18.82
N VAL A 125 12.53 -1.54 18.45
CA VAL A 125 12.79 -0.11 18.17
C VAL A 125 12.05 0.34 16.91
N VAL A 126 12.03 -0.47 15.86
CA VAL A 126 11.35 -0.14 14.62
C VAL A 126 9.84 -0.23 14.78
N GLU A 127 9.34 -1.19 15.53
CA GLU A 127 7.92 -1.30 15.86
C GLU A 127 7.41 -0.09 16.64
N GLU A 128 8.18 0.36 17.64
CA GLU A 128 7.86 1.56 18.42
C GLU A 128 7.86 2.83 17.54
N GLU A 129 8.88 3.00 16.70
CA GLU A 129 8.97 4.13 15.77
C GLU A 129 7.82 4.12 14.74
N ILE A 130 7.44 2.95 14.22
CA ILE A 130 6.30 2.82 13.31
C ILE A 130 5.00 3.19 14.03
N ALA A 131 4.79 2.73 15.26
CA ALA A 131 3.59 3.05 16.04
C ALA A 131 3.47 4.55 16.32
N GLU A 132 4.59 5.23 16.64
CA GLU A 132 4.62 6.69 16.82
C GLU A 132 4.29 7.42 15.52
N VAL A 133 4.83 6.98 14.39
CA VAL A 133 4.56 7.58 13.08
C VAL A 133 3.12 7.33 12.65
N ASP A 134 2.55 6.16 12.90
CA ASP A 134 1.16 5.84 12.58
C ASP A 134 0.18 6.72 13.37
N TRP A 135 0.44 6.88 14.68
CA TRP A 135 -0.31 7.84 15.49
C TRP A 135 -0.20 9.26 14.97
N TRP A 136 1.02 9.73 14.68
CA TRP A 136 1.27 11.07 14.16
C TRP A 136 0.56 11.32 12.82
N ILE A 137 0.59 10.35 11.89
CA ILE A 137 -0.12 10.42 10.61
C ILE A 137 -1.62 10.51 10.82
N SER A 138 -2.16 9.74 11.76
CA SER A 138 -3.58 9.77 12.09
C SER A 138 -4.04 11.13 12.59
N GLU A 139 -3.26 11.77 13.46
CA GLU A 139 -3.52 13.13 13.94
C GLU A 139 -3.36 14.17 12.83
N LEU A 140 -2.33 14.03 11.99
CA LEU A 140 -2.10 14.91 10.86
C LEU A 140 -3.24 14.83 9.84
N ALA A 141 -3.74 13.64 9.54
CA ALA A 141 -4.87 13.42 8.65
C ALA A 141 -6.13 14.14 9.19
N LYS A 142 -6.44 13.98 10.47
CA LYS A 142 -7.57 14.67 11.13
C LYS A 142 -7.43 16.19 11.05
N ALA A 143 -6.25 16.71 11.41
CA ALA A 143 -5.99 18.16 11.41
C ALA A 143 -6.07 18.78 10.01
N SER A 144 -5.74 18.02 8.98
CA SER A 144 -5.70 18.48 7.59
C SER A 144 -6.97 18.15 6.80
N GLY A 145 -7.96 17.51 7.42
CA GLY A 145 -9.18 17.06 6.74
C GLY A 145 -8.92 15.97 5.68
N LEU A 146 -7.77 15.29 5.78
CA LEU A 146 -7.45 14.15 4.95
C LEU A 146 -8.04 12.88 5.58
N THR A 147 -8.58 12.01 4.76
CA THR A 147 -9.07 10.70 5.22
C THR A 147 -8.03 9.64 4.90
N VAL A 148 -7.71 8.81 5.87
CA VAL A 148 -7.04 7.54 5.63
C VAL A 148 -8.14 6.54 5.28
N PRO A 149 -8.30 6.15 4.01
CA PRO A 149 -9.37 5.24 3.65
C PRO A 149 -9.02 3.84 4.18
N VAL A 150 -9.86 3.33 5.05
CA VAL A 150 -9.89 1.89 5.34
C VAL A 150 -10.63 1.23 4.19
N GLN A 151 -9.91 0.85 3.14
CA GLN A 151 -10.51 0.15 2.02
C GLN A 151 -10.72 -1.31 2.40
N GLN A 152 -11.93 -1.80 2.18
CA GLN A 152 -12.19 -3.23 2.34
C GLN A 152 -11.54 -3.99 1.18
N SER A 153 -10.81 -5.04 1.53
CA SER A 153 -10.28 -5.96 0.52
C SER A 153 -11.42 -6.63 -0.25
N LEU A 154 -11.19 -6.87 -1.53
CA LEU A 154 -12.05 -7.69 -2.36
C LEU A 154 -12.31 -9.03 -1.67
N ARG A 155 -13.56 -9.43 -1.52
CA ARG A 155 -13.96 -10.69 -0.90
C ARG A 155 -14.80 -11.51 -1.87
N TYR A 156 -14.69 -12.81 -1.76
CA TYR A 156 -15.56 -13.73 -2.47
C TYR A 156 -16.89 -13.81 -1.72
N GLU A 157 -17.92 -13.19 -2.28
CA GLU A 157 -19.30 -13.45 -1.88
C GLU A 157 -19.77 -14.66 -2.67
N GLY A 158 -19.73 -15.84 -2.02
CA GLY A 158 -20.12 -17.13 -2.58
C GLY A 158 -21.60 -17.20 -2.95
#